data_ad3b985fc7a594044f6615fc9ef1d223
#
_entry.id   ad3b985fc7a594044f6615fc9ef1d223
#
_cell.length_a   1.000
_cell.length_b   1.000
_cell.length_c   1.000
_cell.angle_alpha   90.00
_cell.angle_beta   90.00
_cell.angle_gamma   90.00
#
_symmetry.space_group_name_H-M   'P 1'
#
loop_
_entity.id
_entity.type
_entity.pdbx_description
1 polymer ?
#
loop_
_entity_poly.entity_id
_entity_poly.type
_entity_poly.pdbx_seq_one_letter_code
_entity_poly.pdbx_strand_id
1 'polypeptide(L)'
;MKIYLREINDLGTDLHFTQEEKWLADAATEIDEHLEGEIQRPAKPRSVDANFNLRLVDEIVVVTGNIVTSNQLVCSRCATSFGFPNNPRFSSLFCKDPVMAGVAHVSRGGKGRPVGQNKGYARHAHDEANDDEEASNIEINYITVDHIDLAALVREQLQLHVPFQPLCRESCKGMCQTCGADLNVGRCACSKILKQNPFSSLKDLKI
;
A
#
# COMPACT_ATOMS: atom_id res chain seq x y z
N MET A 1 5.39 0.56 18.67
CA MET A 1 4.44 0.15 19.75
C MET A 1 4.17 -1.33 19.63
N LYS A 2 4.47 -2.11 20.69
CA LYS A 2 4.36 -3.57 20.66
C LYS A 2 3.23 -4.02 21.57
N ILE A 3 2.34 -4.83 21.06
CA ILE A 3 1.26 -5.50 21.81
C ILE A 3 1.58 -6.98 21.87
N TYR A 4 1.70 -7.52 23.07
CA TYR A 4 2.02 -8.95 23.25
C TYR A 4 0.77 -9.81 23.10
N LEU A 5 0.92 -10.96 22.44
CA LEU A 5 -0.21 -11.88 22.17
C LEU A 5 -0.93 -12.33 23.45
N ARG A 6 -0.21 -12.47 24.56
CA ARG A 6 -0.76 -12.84 25.87
C ARG A 6 -1.70 -11.77 26.48
N GLU A 7 -1.66 -10.55 25.96
CA GLU A 7 -2.48 -9.40 26.43
C GLU A 7 -3.80 -9.31 25.64
N ILE A 8 -3.92 -10.09 24.56
CA ILE A 8 -5.09 -10.13 23.69
C ILE A 8 -5.99 -11.29 24.12
N ASN A 9 -7.27 -11.01 24.31
CA ASN A 9 -8.28 -11.97 24.71
C ASN A 9 -9.38 -12.14 23.65
N ASP A 10 -10.25 -13.12 23.84
CA ASP A 10 -11.35 -13.44 22.94
C ASP A 10 -12.44 -12.35 22.93
N LEU A 11 -12.57 -11.60 24.02
CA LEU A 11 -13.55 -10.51 24.15
C LEU A 11 -13.17 -9.30 23.31
N GLY A 12 -11.89 -9.19 22.95
CA GLY A 12 -11.33 -8.07 22.22
C GLY A 12 -10.76 -6.98 23.14
N THR A 13 -9.74 -6.33 22.65
CA THR A 13 -9.07 -5.21 23.31
C THR A 13 -9.16 -3.99 22.41
N ASP A 14 -9.86 -2.96 22.85
CA ASP A 14 -9.96 -1.70 22.12
C ASP A 14 -8.85 -0.76 22.57
N LEU A 15 -8.11 -0.21 21.62
CA LEU A 15 -7.02 0.72 21.82
C LEU A 15 -7.29 1.98 21.00
N HIS A 16 -7.10 3.13 21.64
CA HIS A 16 -7.20 4.44 21.00
C HIS A 16 -5.94 5.24 21.25
N PHE A 17 -5.34 5.75 20.17
CA PHE A 17 -4.12 6.54 20.19
C PHE A 17 -4.32 7.84 19.42
N THR A 18 -3.70 8.90 19.90
CA THR A 18 -3.75 10.21 19.28
C THR A 18 -2.36 10.72 18.93
N GLN A 19 -2.28 11.92 18.38
CA GLN A 19 -1.01 12.60 18.07
C GLN A 19 -0.06 12.79 19.27
N GLU A 20 -0.53 12.59 20.49
CA GLU A 20 0.29 12.67 21.71
C GLU A 20 1.28 11.50 21.79
N GLU A 21 0.94 10.39 21.15
CA GLU A 21 1.78 9.21 21.06
C GLU A 21 2.86 9.41 20.00
N LYS A 22 4.09 9.63 20.44
CA LYS A 22 5.23 9.88 19.54
C LYS A 22 5.40 8.84 18.43
N TRP A 23 5.25 7.55 18.77
CA TRP A 23 5.39 6.46 17.79
C TRP A 23 4.36 6.55 16.66
N LEU A 24 3.13 7.01 16.95
CA LEU A 24 2.07 7.17 15.96
C LEU A 24 2.33 8.39 15.08
N ALA A 25 2.74 9.51 15.70
CA ALA A 25 3.11 10.71 14.96
C ALA A 25 4.30 10.47 14.03
N ASP A 26 5.34 9.75 14.49
CA ASP A 26 6.51 9.39 13.70
C ASP A 26 6.09 8.49 12.51
N ALA A 27 5.28 7.44 12.76
CA ALA A 27 4.80 6.53 11.72
C ALA A 27 3.97 7.24 10.63
N ALA A 28 3.17 8.22 11.02
CA ALA A 28 2.36 9.00 10.08
C ALA A 28 3.20 9.98 9.24
N THR A 29 4.28 10.53 9.80
CA THR A 29 5.15 11.49 9.09
C THR A 29 6.13 10.82 8.13
N GLU A 30 6.47 9.56 8.32
CA GLU A 30 7.35 8.80 7.41
C GLU A 30 6.77 8.66 5.98
N ILE A 31 5.47 8.84 5.82
CA ILE A 31 4.77 8.75 4.53
C ILE A 31 4.85 10.05 3.73
N ASP A 32 5.29 11.14 4.36
CA ASP A 32 5.32 12.45 3.72
C ASP A 32 6.38 12.52 2.63
N GLU A 33 5.96 12.99 1.48
CA GLU A 33 6.85 13.28 0.38
C GLU A 33 7.32 14.73 0.45
N HIS A 34 8.63 14.94 0.29
CA HIS A 34 9.26 16.24 0.26
C HIS A 34 9.92 16.47 -1.10
N LEU A 35 9.73 17.68 -1.64
CA LEU A 35 10.49 18.11 -2.80
C LEU A 35 11.92 18.42 -2.37
N GLU A 36 12.92 18.01 -3.19
CA GLU A 36 14.31 18.37 -2.98
C GLU A 36 14.45 19.91 -2.96
N GLY A 37 15.03 20.46 -1.89
CA GLY A 37 15.24 21.89 -1.71
C GLY A 37 14.12 22.62 -0.95
N GLU A 38 13.02 21.99 -0.59
CA GLU A 38 12.10 22.58 0.39
C GLU A 38 12.76 22.60 1.77
N ILE A 39 12.85 23.80 2.35
CA ILE A 39 13.23 23.95 3.75
C ILE A 39 12.15 23.24 4.55
N GLN A 40 12.53 22.18 5.27
CA GLN A 40 11.65 21.48 6.20
C GLN A 40 11.12 22.50 7.23
N ARG A 41 9.95 23.04 6.97
CA ARG A 41 9.24 23.76 8.03
C ARG A 41 8.91 22.70 9.06
N PRO A 42 9.16 22.99 10.38
CA PRO A 42 8.71 22.08 11.40
C PRO A 42 7.23 21.82 11.15
N ALA A 43 6.92 20.57 10.83
CA ALA A 43 5.56 20.17 10.52
C ALA A 43 4.70 20.61 11.70
N LYS A 44 3.65 21.39 11.43
CA LYS A 44 2.60 21.64 12.42
C LYS A 44 2.19 20.26 12.95
N PRO A 45 2.11 20.06 14.29
CA PRO A 45 1.72 18.78 14.83
C PRO A 45 0.44 18.33 14.12
N ARG A 46 0.54 17.20 13.41
CA ARG A 46 -0.58 16.68 12.66
C ARG A 46 -1.57 16.05 13.59
N SER A 47 -2.83 16.29 13.31
CA SER A 47 -3.87 15.48 13.91
C SER A 47 -3.75 14.06 13.37
N VAL A 48 -3.41 13.12 14.22
CA VAL A 48 -3.45 11.69 13.94
C VAL A 48 -4.31 11.05 15.01
N ASP A 49 -5.29 10.28 14.57
CA ASP A 49 -6.18 9.49 15.43
C ASP A 49 -6.20 8.06 14.91
N ALA A 50 -6.00 7.09 15.78
CA ALA A 50 -5.95 5.68 15.41
C ALA A 50 -6.71 4.83 16.44
N ASN A 51 -7.68 4.10 15.96
CA ASN A 51 -8.48 3.17 16.74
C ASN A 51 -8.20 1.75 16.26
N PHE A 52 -7.95 0.84 17.20
CA PHE A 52 -7.71 -0.58 16.93
C PHE A 52 -8.59 -1.43 17.81
N ASN A 53 -9.06 -2.54 17.28
CA ASN A 53 -9.64 -3.64 18.04
C ASN A 53 -8.83 -4.90 17.73
N LEU A 54 -8.29 -5.54 18.76
CA LEU A 54 -7.50 -6.77 18.66
C LEU A 54 -8.27 -7.90 19.33
N ARG A 55 -8.49 -9.01 18.63
CA ARG A 55 -9.16 -10.20 19.16
C ARG A 55 -8.38 -11.46 18.81
N LEU A 56 -8.42 -12.42 19.70
CA LEU A 56 -7.93 -13.77 19.45
C LEU A 56 -9.11 -14.65 19.03
N VAL A 57 -9.01 -15.29 17.87
CA VAL A 57 -10.02 -16.21 17.33
C VAL A 57 -9.29 -17.43 16.79
N ASP A 58 -9.47 -18.59 17.41
CA ASP A 58 -8.89 -19.87 16.96
C ASP A 58 -7.38 -19.78 16.61
N GLU A 59 -6.58 -19.23 17.52
CA GLU A 59 -5.12 -19.03 17.39
C GLU A 59 -4.71 -17.95 16.36
N ILE A 60 -5.68 -17.30 15.73
CA ILE A 60 -5.46 -16.15 14.83
C ILE A 60 -5.77 -14.86 15.59
N VAL A 61 -4.84 -13.92 15.57
CA VAL A 61 -5.09 -12.58 16.06
C VAL A 61 -5.65 -11.75 14.92
N VAL A 62 -6.86 -11.26 15.12
CA VAL A 62 -7.54 -10.34 14.20
C VAL A 62 -7.30 -8.91 14.71
N VAL A 63 -6.67 -8.08 13.89
CA VAL A 63 -6.47 -6.66 14.16
C VAL A 63 -7.31 -5.85 13.19
N THR A 64 -8.36 -5.23 13.67
CA THR A 64 -9.11 -4.25 12.88
C THR A 64 -8.71 -2.84 13.28
N GLY A 65 -8.56 -1.95 12.34
CA GLY A 65 -8.11 -0.59 12.61
C GLY A 65 -8.76 0.45 11.71
N ASN A 66 -8.82 1.67 12.24
CA ASN A 66 -9.19 2.86 11.51
C ASN A 66 -8.21 3.98 11.90
N ILE A 67 -7.54 4.54 10.91
CA ILE A 67 -6.58 5.64 11.11
C ILE A 67 -7.14 6.85 10.39
N VAL A 68 -7.05 8.02 11.03
CA VAL A 68 -7.45 9.30 10.43
C VAL A 68 -6.28 10.26 10.51
N THR A 69 -5.75 10.64 9.36
CA THR A 69 -4.62 11.57 9.27
C THR A 69 -4.61 12.31 7.92
N SER A 70 -3.65 13.19 7.73
CA SER A 70 -3.40 13.85 6.45
C SER A 70 -1.90 13.85 6.16
N ASN A 71 -1.50 13.29 5.03
CA ASN A 71 -0.11 13.27 4.58
C ASN A 71 0.17 14.38 3.55
N GLN A 72 1.42 14.86 3.51
CA GLN A 72 1.88 15.74 2.45
C GLN A 72 2.38 14.88 1.30
N LEU A 73 1.78 15.04 0.13
CA LEU A 73 2.19 14.34 -1.09
C LEU A 73 2.53 15.33 -2.18
N VAL A 74 3.29 14.87 -3.16
CA VAL A 74 3.64 15.64 -4.35
C VAL A 74 2.76 15.22 -5.52
N CYS A 75 2.11 16.18 -6.15
CA CYS A 75 1.25 15.90 -7.29
C CYS A 75 2.04 15.38 -8.48
N SER A 76 1.68 14.20 -8.99
CA SER A 76 2.34 13.54 -10.13
C SER A 76 2.25 14.34 -11.46
N ARG A 77 1.35 15.33 -11.55
CA ARG A 77 1.19 16.16 -12.77
C ARG A 77 1.86 17.51 -12.68
N CYS A 78 1.76 18.23 -11.57
CA CYS A 78 2.25 19.60 -11.45
C CYS A 78 3.39 19.76 -10.44
N ALA A 79 3.81 18.68 -9.78
CA ALA A 79 4.86 18.65 -8.76
C ALA A 79 4.62 19.63 -7.58
N THR A 80 3.38 20.04 -7.35
CA THR A 80 3.02 20.88 -6.20
C THR A 80 2.73 19.99 -5.00
N SER A 81 3.26 20.36 -3.85
CA SER A 81 2.95 19.71 -2.58
C SER A 81 1.50 19.99 -2.16
N PHE A 82 0.78 18.97 -1.67
CA PHE A 82 -0.60 19.11 -1.22
C PHE A 82 -0.92 18.15 -0.07
N GLY A 83 -1.93 18.52 0.75
CA GLY A 83 -2.43 17.66 1.81
C GLY A 83 -3.37 16.59 1.25
N PHE A 84 -3.04 15.32 1.50
CA PHE A 84 -3.85 14.16 1.14
C PHE A 84 -4.52 13.57 2.39
N PRO A 85 -5.85 13.47 2.44
CA PRO A 85 -6.54 12.80 3.54
C PRO A 85 -6.26 11.31 3.48
N ASN A 86 -5.57 10.77 4.48
CA ASN A 86 -5.15 9.37 4.54
C ASN A 86 -5.88 8.68 5.68
N ASN A 87 -6.98 8.01 5.36
CA ASN A 87 -7.92 7.47 6.34
C ASN A 87 -8.21 5.97 6.06
N PRO A 88 -7.21 5.08 6.15
CA PRO A 88 -7.42 3.66 5.92
C PRO A 88 -8.28 3.03 7.02
N ARG A 89 -9.15 2.10 6.58
CA ARG A 89 -9.81 1.10 7.41
C ARG A 89 -9.32 -0.26 6.96
N PHE A 90 -8.90 -1.08 7.88
CA PHE A 90 -8.26 -2.34 7.55
C PHE A 90 -8.59 -3.44 8.56
N SER A 91 -8.37 -4.67 8.11
CA SER A 91 -8.36 -5.87 8.94
C SER A 91 -7.14 -6.70 8.55
N SER A 92 -6.29 -7.00 9.52
CA SER A 92 -5.09 -7.81 9.34
C SER A 92 -5.14 -9.01 10.26
N LEU A 93 -4.76 -10.17 9.74
CA LEU A 93 -4.76 -11.43 10.45
C LEU A 93 -3.32 -11.86 10.73
N PHE A 94 -3.05 -12.34 11.94
CA PHE A 94 -1.74 -12.77 12.35
C PHE A 94 -1.82 -14.14 13.01
N CYS A 95 -0.91 -15.07 12.67
CA CYS A 95 -0.79 -16.34 13.35
C CYS A 95 0.67 -16.79 13.50
N LYS A 96 0.91 -17.75 14.43
CA LYS A 96 2.21 -18.40 14.62
C LYS A 96 2.32 -19.74 13.92
N ASP A 97 1.24 -20.26 13.37
CA ASP A 97 1.26 -21.51 12.61
C ASP A 97 1.64 -21.21 11.15
N PRO A 98 2.82 -21.68 10.69
CA PRO A 98 3.26 -21.47 9.33
C PRO A 98 2.40 -22.18 8.28
N VAL A 99 1.65 -23.21 8.69
CA VAL A 99 0.73 -23.94 7.81
C VAL A 99 -0.53 -23.11 7.56
N MET A 100 -1.09 -22.52 8.61
CA MET A 100 -2.26 -21.64 8.50
C MET A 100 -1.94 -20.36 7.70
N ALA A 101 -0.72 -19.86 7.83
CA ALA A 101 -0.25 -18.71 7.06
C ALA A 101 0.16 -19.05 5.62
N GLY A 102 0.05 -20.29 5.18
CA GLY A 102 0.44 -20.71 3.82
C GLY A 102 1.94 -20.67 3.54
N VAL A 103 2.79 -20.45 4.57
CA VAL A 103 4.25 -20.35 4.43
C VAL A 103 4.89 -21.74 4.39
N ALA A 104 4.29 -22.74 5.04
CA ALA A 104 4.76 -24.11 5.02
C ALA A 104 3.73 -25.03 4.37
N HIS A 105 4.15 -25.76 3.34
CA HIS A 105 3.35 -26.84 2.78
C HIS A 105 3.48 -28.08 3.66
N VAL A 106 2.36 -28.60 4.15
CA VAL A 106 2.33 -29.93 4.76
C VAL A 106 2.61 -30.94 3.66
N SER A 107 3.84 -31.46 3.60
CA SER A 107 4.18 -32.60 2.77
C SER A 107 3.41 -33.82 3.29
N ARG A 108 2.19 -34.07 2.81
CA ARG A 108 1.53 -35.36 3.00
C ARG A 108 2.47 -36.42 2.45
N GLY A 109 3.03 -37.24 3.35
CA GLY A 109 4.07 -38.23 3.11
C GLY A 109 3.78 -39.12 1.89
N GLY A 110 4.36 -38.76 0.75
CA GLY A 110 4.47 -39.59 -0.44
C GLY A 110 5.96 -39.82 -0.68
N LYS A 111 6.38 -41.10 -0.63
CA LYS A 111 7.74 -41.56 -0.88
C LYS A 111 8.31 -40.91 -2.15
N GLY A 112 9.47 -40.29 -2.00
CA GLY A 112 10.14 -39.51 -3.02
C GLY A 112 10.33 -40.19 -4.36
N ARG A 113 10.10 -39.41 -5.40
CA ARG A 113 10.71 -39.58 -6.71
C ARG A 113 11.53 -38.33 -7.01
N PRO A 114 12.78 -38.44 -7.45
CA PRO A 114 13.56 -37.27 -7.82
C PRO A 114 12.96 -36.64 -9.09
N VAL A 115 12.67 -35.37 -9.03
CA VAL A 115 12.19 -34.60 -10.18
C VAL A 115 13.37 -34.34 -11.12
N GLY A 116 13.39 -35.10 -12.22
CA GLY A 116 14.26 -34.85 -13.37
C GLY A 116 13.81 -33.59 -14.11
N GLN A 117 14.80 -32.81 -14.53
CA GLN A 117 14.66 -31.65 -15.41
C GLN A 117 13.88 -32.00 -16.68
N ASN A 118 12.77 -31.32 -16.95
CA ASN A 118 12.20 -31.30 -18.28
C ASN A 118 11.80 -29.87 -18.66
N LYS A 119 12.55 -29.32 -19.60
CA LYS A 119 12.14 -28.19 -20.42
C LYS A 119 11.00 -28.66 -21.35
N GLY A 120 9.81 -28.10 -21.18
CA GLY A 120 8.69 -28.35 -22.06
C GLY A 120 7.71 -27.21 -22.07
N TYR A 121 7.59 -26.54 -23.20
CA TYR A 121 6.57 -25.54 -23.48
C TYR A 121 5.18 -26.16 -23.30
N ALA A 122 4.42 -25.73 -22.31
CA ALA A 122 3.02 -26.12 -22.17
C ALA A 122 2.14 -25.20 -23.02
N ARG A 123 1.40 -25.85 -23.94
CA ARG A 123 0.36 -25.26 -24.78
C ARG A 123 -0.83 -24.87 -23.89
N HIS A 124 -1.43 -23.71 -24.19
CA HIS A 124 -2.68 -23.26 -23.60
C HIS A 124 -3.78 -24.33 -23.82
N ALA A 125 -4.23 -24.94 -22.73
CA ALA A 125 -5.52 -25.57 -22.65
C ALA A 125 -6.47 -24.57 -21.99
N HIS A 126 -7.56 -24.22 -22.68
CA HIS A 126 -8.69 -23.52 -22.11
C HIS A 126 -9.40 -24.51 -21.17
N ASP A 127 -9.16 -24.43 -19.88
CA ASP A 127 -10.01 -25.02 -18.88
C ASP A 127 -11.01 -23.95 -18.45
N GLU A 128 -12.28 -24.28 -18.61
CA GLU A 128 -13.42 -23.49 -18.16
C GLU A 128 -13.30 -23.34 -16.63
N ALA A 129 -12.96 -22.13 -16.20
CA ALA A 129 -12.88 -21.80 -14.79
C ALA A 129 -14.28 -21.83 -14.18
N ASN A 130 -14.47 -22.68 -13.18
CA ASN A 130 -15.61 -22.62 -12.28
C ASN A 130 -15.52 -21.31 -11.50
N ASP A 131 -16.54 -20.47 -11.63
CA ASP A 131 -16.72 -19.16 -10.99
C ASP A 131 -16.92 -19.22 -9.46
N ASP A 132 -16.61 -20.33 -8.80
CA ASP A 132 -16.88 -20.56 -7.37
C ASP A 132 -15.65 -20.41 -6.46
N GLU A 133 -14.49 -19.98 -6.96
CA GLU A 133 -13.25 -19.81 -6.16
C GLU A 133 -12.95 -18.35 -5.76
N GLU A 134 -13.90 -17.43 -5.76
CA GLU A 134 -13.75 -16.13 -5.08
C GLU A 134 -13.81 -16.22 -3.54
N ALA A 135 -13.86 -17.41 -2.98
CA ALA A 135 -13.78 -17.64 -1.54
C ALA A 135 -12.34 -17.46 -1.06
N SER A 136 -11.99 -16.18 -0.85
CA SER A 136 -11.04 -15.74 0.17
C SER A 136 -9.59 -16.24 0.06
N ASN A 137 -8.79 -15.57 -0.75
CA ASN A 137 -7.37 -15.40 -0.41
C ASN A 137 -7.26 -14.43 0.78
N ILE A 138 -7.74 -14.86 1.95
CA ILE A 138 -7.51 -14.12 3.20
C ILE A 138 -6.02 -14.30 3.51
N GLU A 139 -5.26 -13.24 3.33
CA GLU A 139 -3.83 -13.25 3.64
C GLU A 139 -3.65 -13.22 5.17
N ILE A 140 -3.05 -14.28 5.71
CA ILE A 140 -2.73 -14.38 7.14
C ILE A 140 -1.23 -14.14 7.28
N ASN A 141 -0.86 -13.12 8.04
CA ASN A 141 0.52 -12.76 8.31
C ASN A 141 1.15 -13.75 9.29
N TYR A 142 2.23 -14.41 8.86
CA TYR A 142 3.01 -15.27 9.73
C TYR A 142 3.92 -14.45 10.65
N ILE A 143 3.86 -14.72 11.95
CA ILE A 143 4.71 -14.06 12.94
C ILE A 143 5.51 -15.10 13.75
N THR A 144 6.80 -14.85 13.89
CA THR A 144 7.71 -15.69 14.70
C THR A 144 7.88 -15.16 16.13
N VAL A 145 7.43 -13.92 16.37
CA VAL A 145 7.56 -13.20 17.64
C VAL A 145 6.26 -13.22 18.45
N ASP A 146 6.36 -12.96 19.75
CA ASP A 146 5.20 -12.98 20.67
C ASP A 146 4.46 -11.63 20.74
N HIS A 147 4.62 -10.77 19.75
CA HIS A 147 4.01 -9.46 19.74
C HIS A 147 3.69 -8.98 18.33
N ILE A 148 2.73 -8.10 18.21
CA ILE A 148 2.40 -7.35 17.00
C ILE A 148 2.96 -5.93 17.14
N ASP A 149 3.67 -5.45 16.13
CA ASP A 149 4.16 -4.06 16.10
C ASP A 149 3.14 -3.15 15.39
N LEU A 150 2.34 -2.45 16.19
CA LEU A 150 1.34 -1.51 15.66
C LEU A 150 1.98 -0.36 14.87
N ALA A 151 3.21 0.06 15.18
CA ALA A 151 3.86 1.13 14.42
C ALA A 151 4.19 0.68 13.00
N ALA A 152 4.66 -0.57 12.83
CA ALA A 152 4.90 -1.16 11.52
C ALA A 152 3.59 -1.31 10.74
N LEU A 153 2.54 -1.80 11.39
CA LEU A 153 1.22 -1.97 10.79
C LEU A 153 0.62 -0.63 10.33
N VAL A 154 0.73 0.42 11.15
CA VAL A 154 0.27 1.77 10.78
C VAL A 154 0.98 2.28 9.53
N ARG A 155 2.32 2.19 9.47
CA ARG A 155 3.09 2.60 8.29
C ARG A 155 2.64 1.87 7.04
N GLU A 156 2.52 0.56 7.13
CA GLU A 156 2.07 -0.29 6.03
C GLU A 156 0.69 0.15 5.51
N GLN A 157 -0.29 0.28 6.41
CA GLN A 157 -1.65 0.63 6.02
C GLN A 157 -1.76 2.05 5.46
N LEU A 158 -1.03 3.00 6.01
CA LEU A 158 -0.98 4.36 5.47
C LEU A 158 -0.32 4.38 4.08
N GLN A 159 0.76 3.61 3.88
CA GLN A 159 1.45 3.53 2.60
C GLN A 159 0.61 2.85 1.52
N LEU A 160 -0.10 1.79 1.86
CA LEU A 160 -1.01 1.09 0.94
C LEU A 160 -2.20 1.96 0.50
N HIS A 161 -2.63 2.88 1.36
CA HIS A 161 -3.74 3.79 1.05
C HIS A 161 -3.32 4.98 0.16
N VAL A 162 -2.03 5.29 0.05
CA VAL A 162 -1.53 6.34 -0.85
C VAL A 162 -1.69 5.87 -2.31
N PRO A 163 -2.36 6.66 -3.18
CA PRO A 163 -2.52 6.30 -4.57
C PRO A 163 -1.18 6.31 -5.30
N PHE A 164 -0.99 5.38 -6.24
CA PHE A 164 0.22 5.28 -7.05
C PHE A 164 0.55 6.58 -7.83
N GLN A 165 -0.47 7.33 -8.21
CA GLN A 165 -0.32 8.63 -8.86
C GLN A 165 -1.14 9.69 -8.09
N PRO A 166 -0.59 10.27 -7.02
CA PRO A 166 -1.30 11.29 -6.25
C PRO A 166 -1.52 12.54 -7.08
N LEU A 167 -2.72 13.09 -7.01
CA LEU A 167 -3.11 14.30 -7.72
C LEU A 167 -3.63 15.34 -6.72
N CYS A 168 -3.15 16.58 -6.84
CA CYS A 168 -3.65 17.68 -5.98
C CYS A 168 -5.14 17.96 -6.21
N ARG A 169 -5.64 17.64 -7.41
CA ARG A 169 -7.06 17.68 -7.82
C ARG A 169 -7.23 16.90 -9.12
N GLU A 170 -8.40 16.37 -9.36
CA GLU A 170 -8.72 15.61 -10.59
C GLU A 170 -8.53 16.44 -11.85
N SER A 171 -8.92 17.72 -11.81
CA SER A 171 -8.80 18.68 -12.91
C SER A 171 -7.41 19.28 -13.07
N CYS A 172 -6.37 18.71 -12.42
CA CYS A 172 -5.01 19.22 -12.50
C CYS A 172 -4.49 19.19 -13.95
N LYS A 173 -4.07 20.36 -14.45
CA LYS A 173 -3.54 20.54 -15.83
C LYS A 173 -2.06 20.15 -15.94
N GLY A 174 -1.37 19.98 -14.81
CA GLY A 174 0.03 19.62 -14.77
C GLY A 174 0.99 20.77 -15.10
N MET A 175 2.24 20.40 -15.36
CA MET A 175 3.31 21.31 -15.79
C MET A 175 3.48 21.29 -17.31
N CYS A 176 3.93 22.40 -17.86
CA CYS A 176 4.37 22.46 -19.25
C CYS A 176 5.61 21.59 -19.45
N GLN A 177 5.58 20.65 -20.37
CA GLN A 177 6.71 19.73 -20.65
C GLN A 177 7.95 20.43 -21.20
N THR A 178 7.81 21.69 -21.69
CA THR A 178 8.91 22.43 -22.29
C THR A 178 9.59 23.38 -21.30
N CYS A 179 8.84 24.11 -20.48
CA CYS A 179 9.36 25.14 -19.58
C CYS A 179 9.09 24.90 -18.10
N GLY A 180 8.39 23.84 -17.71
CA GLY A 180 8.07 23.54 -16.33
C GLY A 180 7.01 24.46 -15.68
N ALA A 181 6.43 25.41 -16.42
CA ALA A 181 5.42 26.31 -15.87
C ALA A 181 4.16 25.54 -15.44
N ASP A 182 3.62 25.85 -14.26
CA ASP A 182 2.35 25.28 -13.78
C ASP A 182 1.16 25.78 -14.61
N LEU A 183 0.56 24.85 -15.36
CA LEU A 183 -0.59 25.14 -16.22
C LEU A 183 -1.90 25.34 -15.43
N ASN A 184 -1.90 25.10 -14.13
CA ASN A 184 -3.03 25.42 -13.26
C ASN A 184 -3.12 26.91 -12.94
N VAL A 185 -1.98 27.59 -12.92
CA VAL A 185 -1.88 29.04 -12.63
C VAL A 185 -2.13 29.86 -13.88
N GLY A 186 -1.65 29.38 -15.04
CA GLY A 186 -1.79 30.13 -16.27
C GLY A 186 -1.36 29.36 -17.52
N ARG A 187 -1.40 30.03 -18.67
CA ARG A 187 -0.87 29.49 -19.91
C ARG A 187 0.57 29.91 -20.07
N CYS A 188 1.46 28.99 -20.42
CA CYS A 188 2.82 29.34 -20.79
C CYS A 188 2.90 29.87 -22.23
N ALA A 189 3.99 30.60 -22.53
CA ALA A 189 4.23 31.15 -23.87
C ALA A 189 4.84 30.11 -24.86
N CYS A 190 5.08 28.85 -24.40
CA CYS A 190 5.62 27.80 -25.26
C CYS A 190 4.61 27.49 -26.38
N SER A 191 5.07 27.54 -27.64
CA SER A 191 4.32 26.96 -28.75
C SER A 191 4.16 25.47 -28.52
N LYS A 192 2.96 24.93 -28.78
CA LYS A 192 2.75 23.50 -28.80
C LYS A 192 3.61 22.91 -29.91
N ILE A 193 4.80 22.44 -29.56
CA ILE A 193 5.60 21.64 -30.46
C ILE A 193 4.76 20.37 -30.72
N LEU A 194 4.18 20.31 -31.92
CA LEU A 194 3.54 19.08 -32.39
C LEU A 194 4.63 18.02 -32.38
N LYS A 195 4.67 17.18 -31.33
CA LYS A 195 5.55 16.02 -31.30
C LYS A 195 5.18 15.21 -32.52
N GLN A 196 6.07 15.15 -33.51
CA GLN A 196 5.91 14.19 -34.59
C GLN A 196 5.75 12.83 -33.95
N ASN A 197 4.68 12.13 -34.32
CA ASN A 197 4.45 10.80 -33.80
C ASN A 197 5.68 9.93 -34.15
N PRO A 198 6.46 9.42 -33.17
CA PRO A 198 7.66 8.64 -33.45
C PRO A 198 7.35 7.38 -34.29
N PHE A 199 6.08 6.98 -34.33
CA PHE A 199 5.60 5.85 -35.15
C PHE A 199 5.06 6.26 -36.51
N SER A 200 5.20 7.53 -36.93
CA SER A 200 4.72 8.00 -38.23
C SER A 200 5.34 7.26 -39.40
N SER A 201 6.60 6.82 -39.26
CA SER A 201 7.30 6.00 -40.27
C SER A 201 6.73 4.58 -40.44
N LEU A 202 5.93 4.08 -39.50
CA LEU A 202 5.28 2.78 -39.60
C LEU A 202 4.05 2.78 -40.53
N LYS A 203 3.53 3.94 -40.91
CA LYS A 203 2.36 4.04 -41.82
C LYS A 203 2.64 3.53 -43.21
N ASP A 204 3.92 3.53 -43.65
CA ASP A 204 4.34 3.14 -44.99
C ASP A 204 4.80 1.69 -45.07
N LEU A 205 4.77 0.94 -43.97
CA LEU A 205 5.05 -0.50 -43.96
C LEU A 205 3.86 -1.26 -44.58
N LYS A 206 4.05 -1.76 -45.80
CA LYS A 206 3.14 -2.73 -46.38
C LYS A 206 3.43 -4.08 -45.76
N ILE A 207 2.46 -4.66 -45.06
CA ILE A 207 2.46 -6.04 -44.56
C ILE A 207 1.97 -6.94 -45.68
#